data_75e6619b0a7ffaeb51f1cc4888165d5e
#
_entry.id   75e6619b0a7ffaeb51f1cc4888165d5e
#
_cell.length_a   1.000
_cell.length_b   1.000
_cell.length_c   1.000
_cell.angle_alpha   90.00
_cell.angle_beta   90.00
_cell.angle_gamma   90.00
#
_symmetry.space_group_name_H-M   'P 1'
#
loop_
_entity.id
_entity.type
_entity.pdbx_description
1 polymer ?
#
loop_
_entity_poly.entity_id
_entity_poly.type
_entity_poly.pdbx_seq_one_letter_code
_entity_poly.pdbx_strand_id
1 'polypeptide(L)'
;IDIKGVGSALGGSMGGFAVAEEIKQRYPAKQVFCYSASVIKQEIASKLTQIDGYIPKDTDVDTWCQKLDGIITTYCSRDYQINKLREQLRACNVSEENISNVVKEYNNNLEGKNFTSVINQITSLVDNPKALFSLIKFIYSSVEYFAS
;
A
#
# COMPACT_ATOMS: atom_id res chain seq x y z
N ILE A 1 4.94 -7.79 9.96
CA ILE A 1 5.96 -7.19 10.85
C ILE A 1 5.60 -7.47 12.28
N ASP A 2 6.53 -7.97 13.10
CA ASP A 2 6.34 -8.10 14.55
C ASP A 2 6.40 -6.71 15.22
N ILE A 3 5.34 -6.36 15.97
CA ILE A 3 5.24 -5.03 16.60
C ILE A 3 6.30 -4.84 17.69
N LYS A 4 6.56 -5.87 18.50
CA LYS A 4 7.45 -5.79 19.66
C LYS A 4 8.86 -6.31 19.44
N GLY A 5 9.07 -7.13 18.42
CA GLY A 5 10.34 -7.81 18.19
C GLY A 5 11.29 -7.09 17.24
N VAL A 6 10.83 -6.05 16.55
CA VAL A 6 11.57 -5.39 15.47
C VAL A 6 11.57 -3.87 15.68
N GLY A 7 12.68 -3.23 15.37
CA GLY A 7 12.76 -1.77 15.36
C GLY A 7 12.76 -1.11 16.74
N SER A 8 13.17 -1.80 17.80
CA SER A 8 13.20 -1.26 19.17
C SER A 8 14.05 0.02 19.28
N ALA A 9 15.08 0.14 18.45
CA ALA A 9 15.92 1.34 18.34
C ALA A 9 15.18 2.55 17.71
N LEU A 10 14.10 2.31 16.95
CA LEU A 10 13.34 3.33 16.23
C LEU A 10 12.09 3.79 16.99
N GLY A 11 11.52 2.95 17.84
CA GLY A 11 10.24 3.25 18.49
C GLY A 11 10.03 2.53 19.82
N GLY A 12 11.09 2.10 20.51
CA GLY A 12 10.98 1.39 21.79
C GLY A 12 10.15 0.11 21.65
N SER A 13 9.20 -0.12 22.58
CA SER A 13 8.32 -1.30 22.58
C SER A 13 7.36 -1.39 21.37
N MET A 14 7.27 -0.33 20.55
CA MET A 14 6.38 -0.20 19.41
C MET A 14 7.17 -0.05 18.08
N GLY A 15 8.45 -0.41 18.09
CA GLY A 15 9.33 -0.21 16.95
C GLY A 15 8.85 -0.84 15.64
N GLY A 16 8.13 -1.96 15.71
CA GLY A 16 7.53 -2.57 14.53
C GLY A 16 6.53 -1.68 13.79
N PHE A 17 5.80 -0.81 14.50
CA PHE A 17 4.94 0.19 13.84
C PHE A 17 5.75 1.25 13.12
N ALA A 18 6.82 1.78 13.73
CA ALA A 18 7.68 2.76 13.06
C ALA A 18 8.27 2.17 11.76
N VAL A 19 8.66 0.89 11.78
CA VAL A 19 9.12 0.18 10.56
C VAL A 19 7.98 0.05 9.54
N ALA A 20 6.76 -0.29 9.99
CA ALA A 20 5.60 -0.42 9.12
C ALA A 20 5.24 0.92 8.43
N GLU A 21 5.23 2.02 9.19
CA GLU A 21 5.02 3.37 8.68
C GLU A 21 6.08 3.75 7.63
N GLU A 22 7.35 3.50 7.93
CA GLU A 22 8.45 3.79 6.99
C GLU A 22 8.29 2.99 5.68
N ILE A 23 7.91 1.70 5.77
CA ILE A 23 7.64 0.90 4.58
C ILE A 23 6.49 1.47 3.77
N LYS A 24 5.38 1.85 4.41
CA LYS A 24 4.24 2.47 3.71
C LYS A 24 4.58 3.80 3.05
N GLN A 25 5.43 4.60 3.69
CA GLN A 25 5.90 5.88 3.11
C GLN A 25 6.83 5.67 1.91
N ARG A 26 7.69 4.67 1.97
CA ARG A 26 8.62 4.36 0.85
C ARG A 26 7.94 3.62 -0.29
N TYR A 27 7.05 2.71 0.05
CA TYR A 27 6.40 1.77 -0.88
C TYR A 27 4.88 1.75 -0.67
N PRO A 28 4.16 2.82 -1.06
CA PRO A 28 2.74 2.98 -0.73
C PRO A 28 1.82 1.91 -1.32
N ALA A 29 2.23 1.22 -2.39
CA ALA A 29 1.48 0.09 -2.94
C ALA A 29 1.68 -1.22 -2.16
N LYS A 30 2.77 -1.35 -1.38
CA LYS A 30 3.04 -2.57 -0.59
C LYS A 30 2.02 -2.72 0.53
N GLN A 31 1.52 -3.94 0.69
CA GLN A 31 0.63 -4.28 1.81
C GLN A 31 1.47 -4.61 3.04
N VAL A 32 1.14 -3.99 4.17
CA VAL A 32 1.88 -4.14 5.42
C VAL A 32 0.93 -4.66 6.49
N PHE A 33 1.19 -5.88 6.96
CA PHE A 33 0.44 -6.52 8.04
C PHE A 33 1.30 -6.64 9.28
N CYS A 34 0.73 -6.31 10.43
CA CYS A 34 1.37 -6.54 11.71
C CYS A 34 1.03 -7.93 12.25
N TYR A 35 2.02 -8.57 12.89
CA TYR A 35 1.93 -9.88 13.50
C TYR A 35 2.40 -9.78 14.95
N SER A 36 1.54 -9.97 15.93
CA SER A 36 1.90 -9.76 17.33
C SER A 36 1.06 -10.61 18.28
N ALA A 37 1.66 -11.03 19.38
CA ALA A 37 0.99 -11.70 20.50
C ALA A 37 0.17 -10.75 21.38
N SER A 38 0.29 -9.44 21.19
CA SER A 38 -0.41 -8.47 22.02
C SER A 38 -1.85 -8.31 21.59
N VAL A 39 -2.79 -8.42 22.54
CA VAL A 39 -4.14 -7.91 22.35
C VAL A 39 -4.05 -6.43 21.96
N ILE A 40 -4.72 -6.05 20.88
CA ILE A 40 -4.74 -4.68 20.39
C ILE A 40 -5.38 -3.80 21.47
N LYS A 41 -4.55 -3.07 22.20
CA LYS A 41 -5.04 -2.00 23.09
C LYS A 41 -5.53 -0.84 22.23
N GLN A 42 -6.44 -0.05 22.78
CA GLN A 42 -7.06 1.09 22.10
C GLN A 42 -6.04 2.07 21.50
N GLU A 43 -4.85 2.20 22.13
CA GLU A 43 -3.71 3.00 21.61
C GLU A 43 -3.12 2.45 20.29
N ILE A 44 -3.25 1.14 20.06
CA ILE A 44 -2.79 0.47 18.83
C ILE A 44 -3.84 0.61 17.74
N ALA A 45 -5.13 0.62 18.10
CA ALA A 45 -6.22 0.73 17.13
C ALA A 45 -6.14 2.00 16.27
N SER A 46 -5.74 3.13 16.86
CA SER A 46 -5.53 4.39 16.12
C SER A 46 -4.36 4.33 15.13
N LYS A 47 -3.33 3.53 15.43
CA LYS A 47 -2.17 3.32 14.54
C LYS A 47 -2.42 2.26 13.47
N LEU A 48 -3.41 1.37 13.68
CA LEU A 48 -3.80 0.36 12.68
C LEU A 48 -4.37 0.99 11.40
N THR A 49 -4.82 2.23 11.43
CA THR A 49 -5.26 2.97 10.22
C THR A 49 -4.12 3.22 9.24
N GLN A 50 -2.88 3.08 9.67
CA GLN A 50 -1.68 3.31 8.86
C GLN A 50 -1.11 2.04 8.24
N ILE A 51 -1.66 0.87 8.59
CA ILE A 51 -1.27 -0.44 8.07
C ILE A 51 -2.50 -1.14 7.48
N ASP A 52 -2.27 -2.14 6.64
CA ASP A 52 -3.35 -2.81 5.89
C ASP A 52 -4.05 -3.90 6.71
N GLY A 53 -3.48 -4.33 7.83
CA GLY A 53 -4.12 -5.28 8.71
C GLY A 53 -3.25 -5.85 9.83
N TYR A 54 -3.85 -6.77 10.60
CA TYR A 54 -3.24 -7.39 11.77
C TYR A 54 -3.53 -8.89 11.80
N ILE A 55 -2.55 -9.69 12.18
CA ILE A 55 -2.66 -11.13 12.38
C ILE A 55 -2.16 -11.45 13.80
N PRO A 56 -3.00 -12.02 14.68
CA PRO A 56 -2.58 -12.48 16.02
C PRO A 56 -1.56 -13.62 15.92
N LYS A 57 -0.57 -13.65 16.83
CA LYS A 57 0.43 -14.73 16.88
C LYS A 57 -0.13 -16.08 17.38
N ASP A 58 -1.24 -16.07 18.08
CA ASP A 58 -1.95 -17.24 18.56
C ASP A 58 -2.91 -17.86 17.53
N THR A 59 -2.93 -17.32 16.33
CA THR A 59 -3.68 -17.87 15.20
C THR A 59 -3.08 -19.22 14.81
N ASP A 60 -3.93 -20.26 14.70
CA ASP A 60 -3.50 -21.57 14.19
C ASP A 60 -3.01 -21.50 12.74
N VAL A 61 -2.22 -22.51 12.35
CA VAL A 61 -1.53 -22.49 11.03
C VAL A 61 -2.52 -22.46 9.87
N ASP A 62 -3.61 -23.21 9.95
CA ASP A 62 -4.59 -23.30 8.86
C ASP A 62 -5.32 -21.97 8.68
N THR A 63 -5.76 -21.36 9.76
CA THR A 63 -6.37 -20.01 9.75
C THR A 63 -5.37 -18.96 9.27
N TRP A 64 -4.09 -19.11 9.64
CA TRP A 64 -3.04 -18.20 9.20
C TRP A 64 -2.81 -18.29 7.68
N CYS A 65 -2.74 -19.51 7.14
CA CYS A 65 -2.62 -19.74 5.69
C CYS A 65 -3.84 -19.17 4.94
N GLN A 66 -5.06 -19.44 5.40
CA GLN A 66 -6.28 -18.88 4.79
C GLN A 66 -6.29 -17.35 4.79
N LYS A 67 -5.84 -16.71 5.87
CA LYS A 67 -5.70 -15.25 5.92
C LYS A 67 -4.67 -14.74 4.93
N LEU A 68 -3.52 -15.40 4.82
CA LEU A 68 -2.49 -15.02 3.83
C LEU A 68 -3.00 -15.15 2.41
N ASP A 69 -3.66 -16.26 2.08
CA ASP A 69 -4.23 -16.47 0.75
C ASP A 69 -5.27 -15.40 0.42
N GLY A 70 -6.14 -15.07 1.38
CA GLY A 70 -7.10 -13.97 1.25
C GLY A 70 -6.42 -12.61 1.04
N ILE A 71 -5.34 -12.34 1.77
CA ILE A 71 -4.55 -11.11 1.62
C ILE A 71 -3.92 -11.06 0.22
N ILE A 72 -3.26 -12.12 -0.20
CA ILE A 72 -2.60 -12.19 -1.52
C ILE A 72 -3.64 -12.01 -2.63
N THR A 73 -4.72 -12.77 -2.58
CA THR A 73 -5.78 -12.71 -3.60
C THR A 73 -6.43 -11.33 -3.68
N THR A 74 -6.66 -10.68 -2.55
CA THR A 74 -7.35 -9.38 -2.51
C THR A 74 -6.40 -8.24 -2.87
N TYR A 75 -5.31 -8.11 -2.12
CA TYR A 75 -4.49 -6.90 -2.14
C TYR A 75 -3.40 -6.90 -3.22
N CYS A 76 -2.95 -8.09 -3.67
CA CYS A 76 -1.99 -8.20 -4.76
C CYS A 76 -2.67 -8.29 -6.13
N SER A 77 -4.00 -8.21 -6.18
CA SER A 77 -4.74 -8.22 -7.44
C SER A 77 -4.57 -6.91 -8.23
N ARG A 78 -4.60 -7.03 -9.56
CA ARG A 78 -4.58 -5.90 -10.49
C ARG A 78 -5.72 -4.92 -10.21
N ASP A 79 -6.92 -5.44 -9.98
CA ASP A 79 -8.11 -4.64 -9.72
C ASP A 79 -7.98 -3.82 -8.44
N TYR A 80 -7.42 -4.39 -7.39
CA TYR A 80 -7.15 -3.65 -6.16
C TYR A 80 -6.18 -2.48 -6.39
N GLN A 81 -5.08 -2.70 -7.09
CA GLN A 81 -4.09 -1.65 -7.38
C GLN A 81 -4.70 -0.54 -8.26
N ILE A 82 -5.50 -0.91 -9.26
CA ILE A 82 -6.24 0.05 -10.09
C ILE A 82 -7.21 0.88 -9.25
N ASN A 83 -7.98 0.24 -8.36
CA ASN A 83 -8.92 0.95 -7.51
C ASN A 83 -8.21 1.90 -6.54
N LYS A 84 -7.07 1.50 -5.98
CA LYS A 84 -6.23 2.37 -5.15
C LYS A 84 -5.69 3.58 -5.91
N LEU A 85 -5.24 3.39 -7.15
CA LEU A 85 -4.83 4.50 -8.01
C LEU A 85 -5.98 5.48 -8.26
N ARG A 86 -7.19 4.96 -8.54
CA ARG A 86 -8.40 5.79 -8.69
C ARG A 86 -8.70 6.62 -7.45
N GLU A 87 -8.69 5.98 -6.26
CA GLU A 87 -8.93 6.67 -4.98
C GLU A 87 -7.92 7.80 -4.74
N GLN A 88 -6.64 7.57 -5.01
CA GLN A 88 -5.59 8.57 -4.83
C GLN A 88 -5.76 9.75 -5.81
N LEU A 89 -6.12 9.48 -7.07
CA LEU A 89 -6.38 10.54 -8.07
C LEU A 89 -7.63 11.36 -7.70
N ARG A 90 -8.71 10.72 -7.20
CA ARG A 90 -9.88 11.42 -6.65
C ARG A 90 -9.52 12.35 -5.49
N ALA A 91 -8.69 11.87 -4.57
CA ALA A 91 -8.19 12.68 -3.45
C ALA A 91 -7.37 13.91 -3.90
N CYS A 92 -6.84 13.87 -5.13
CA CYS A 92 -6.18 15.01 -5.79
C CYS A 92 -7.15 15.90 -6.60
N ASN A 93 -8.46 15.68 -6.51
CA ASN A 93 -9.50 16.38 -7.28
C ASN A 93 -9.38 16.23 -8.80
N VAL A 94 -8.81 15.12 -9.28
CA VAL A 94 -8.75 14.80 -10.71
C VAL A 94 -10.14 14.36 -11.18
N SER A 95 -10.58 14.82 -12.36
CA SER A 95 -11.87 14.49 -12.93
C SER A 95 -11.98 12.99 -13.27
N GLU A 96 -13.18 12.40 -13.23
CA GLU A 96 -13.40 10.98 -13.56
C GLU A 96 -12.97 10.61 -14.99
N GLU A 97 -13.11 11.53 -15.94
CA GLU A 97 -12.62 11.36 -17.30
C GLU A 97 -11.09 11.21 -17.34
N ASN A 98 -10.37 12.12 -16.68
CA ASN A 98 -8.92 12.05 -16.58
C ASN A 98 -8.44 10.83 -15.80
N ILE A 99 -9.12 10.46 -14.70
CA ILE A 99 -8.86 9.23 -13.96
C ILE A 99 -8.97 8.01 -14.88
N SER A 100 -10.03 7.94 -15.68
CA SER A 100 -10.24 6.83 -16.61
C SER A 100 -9.12 6.74 -17.65
N ASN A 101 -8.64 7.87 -18.17
CA ASN A 101 -7.53 7.93 -19.12
C ASN A 101 -6.21 7.48 -18.48
N VAL A 102 -5.89 7.99 -17.27
CA VAL A 102 -4.68 7.59 -16.52
C VAL A 102 -4.70 6.10 -16.21
N VAL A 103 -5.82 5.57 -15.75
CA VAL A 103 -5.96 4.15 -15.42
C VAL A 103 -5.83 3.26 -16.65
N LYS A 104 -6.41 3.65 -17.77
CA LYS A 104 -6.27 2.93 -19.04
C LYS A 104 -4.80 2.88 -19.47
N GLU A 105 -4.12 4.01 -19.40
CA GLU A 105 -2.70 4.10 -19.76
C GLU A 105 -1.83 3.29 -18.79
N TYR A 106 -2.07 3.40 -17.48
CA TYR A 106 -1.40 2.57 -16.47
C TYR A 106 -1.55 1.08 -16.77
N ASN A 107 -2.78 0.65 -17.06
CA ASN A 107 -3.12 -0.73 -17.36
C ASN A 107 -2.41 -1.29 -18.60
N ASN A 108 -2.30 -0.47 -19.65
CA ASN A 108 -1.62 -0.83 -20.89
C ASN A 108 -0.09 -0.96 -20.72
N ASN A 109 0.47 -0.26 -19.75
CA ASN A 109 1.91 -0.21 -19.53
C ASN A 109 2.42 -1.16 -18.43
N LEU A 110 1.52 -1.89 -17.75
CA LEU A 110 1.89 -2.83 -16.68
C LEU A 110 2.89 -3.90 -17.15
N GLU A 111 2.66 -4.51 -18.30
CA GLU A 111 3.52 -5.56 -18.83
C GLU A 111 4.88 -5.01 -19.32
N GLY A 112 4.87 -3.86 -19.97
CA GLY A 112 6.07 -3.21 -20.51
C GLY A 112 6.91 -2.46 -19.46
N LYS A 113 6.40 -2.28 -18.26
CA LYS A 113 7.04 -1.55 -17.14
C LYS A 113 7.50 -0.13 -17.49
N ASN A 114 6.90 0.50 -18.53
CA ASN A 114 7.23 1.85 -18.93
C ASN A 114 6.09 2.81 -18.58
N PHE A 115 6.21 3.48 -17.44
CA PHE A 115 5.20 4.39 -16.92
C PHE A 115 5.45 5.86 -17.23
N THR A 116 6.36 6.18 -18.15
CA THR A 116 6.69 7.56 -18.50
C THR A 116 5.46 8.35 -18.95
N SER A 117 4.59 7.75 -19.80
CA SER A 117 3.36 8.40 -20.26
C SER A 117 2.36 8.62 -19.12
N VAL A 118 2.20 7.63 -18.23
CA VAL A 118 1.33 7.73 -17.04
C VAL A 118 1.81 8.85 -16.13
N ILE A 119 3.13 8.90 -15.85
CA ILE A 119 3.73 9.92 -14.99
C ILE A 119 3.55 11.30 -15.59
N ASN A 120 3.77 11.47 -16.89
CA ASN A 120 3.55 12.75 -17.59
C ASN A 120 2.09 13.21 -17.49
N GLN A 121 1.12 12.32 -17.67
CA GLN A 121 -0.30 12.64 -17.50
C GLN A 121 -0.60 13.08 -16.05
N ILE A 122 -0.16 12.33 -15.06
CA ILE A 122 -0.40 12.65 -13.65
C ILE A 122 0.26 13.98 -13.29
N THR A 123 1.48 14.25 -13.78
CA THR A 123 2.19 15.50 -13.53
C THR A 123 1.44 16.71 -14.08
N SER A 124 0.71 16.56 -15.20
CA SER A 124 -0.12 17.63 -15.75
C SER A 124 -1.47 17.84 -15.03
N LEU A 125 -1.90 16.88 -14.20
CA LEU A 125 -3.21 16.87 -13.55
C LEU A 125 -3.15 17.17 -12.04
N VAL A 126 -1.99 17.03 -11.42
CA VAL A 126 -1.84 17.13 -9.96
C VAL A 126 -0.86 18.24 -9.61
N ASP A 127 -1.39 19.36 -9.12
CA ASP A 127 -0.60 20.54 -8.76
C ASP A 127 0.15 20.40 -7.42
N ASN A 128 -0.34 19.54 -6.51
CA ASN A 128 0.27 19.35 -5.19
C ASN A 128 1.53 18.46 -5.29
N PRO A 129 2.75 19.00 -5.03
CA PRO A 129 3.98 18.23 -5.20
C PRO A 129 4.09 17.00 -4.28
N LYS A 130 3.52 17.07 -3.05
CA LYS A 130 3.54 15.92 -2.12
C LYS A 130 2.63 14.81 -2.61
N ALA A 131 1.43 15.15 -3.08
CA ALA A 131 0.49 14.20 -3.63
C ALA A 131 1.02 13.58 -4.93
N LEU A 132 1.60 14.39 -5.82
CA LEU A 132 2.26 13.93 -7.05
C LEU A 132 3.37 12.93 -6.73
N PHE A 133 4.26 13.25 -5.78
CA PHE A 133 5.35 12.36 -5.39
C PHE A 133 4.83 11.03 -4.81
N SER A 134 3.74 11.07 -4.02
CA SER A 134 3.09 9.87 -3.49
C SER A 134 2.52 8.99 -4.60
N LEU A 135 1.85 9.57 -5.59
CA LEU A 135 1.31 8.87 -6.75
C LEU A 135 2.41 8.21 -7.60
N ILE A 136 3.51 8.92 -7.85
CA ILE A 136 4.65 8.38 -8.58
C ILE A 136 5.26 7.18 -7.84
N LYS A 137 5.45 7.31 -6.52
CA LYS A 137 5.92 6.19 -5.68
C LYS A 137 4.96 5.01 -5.72
N PHE A 138 3.65 5.28 -5.66
CA PHE A 138 2.64 4.23 -5.75
C PHE A 138 2.77 3.45 -7.06
N ILE A 139 2.85 4.15 -8.20
CA ILE A 139 3.00 3.53 -9.52
C ILE A 139 4.23 2.63 -9.57
N TYR A 140 5.40 3.14 -9.18
CA TYR A 140 6.62 2.33 -9.20
C TYR A 140 6.57 1.14 -8.24
N SER A 141 6.01 1.30 -7.04
CA SER A 141 5.91 0.20 -6.08
C SER A 141 4.88 -0.86 -6.45
N SER A 142 3.85 -0.50 -7.23
CA SER A 142 2.83 -1.45 -7.69
C SER A 142 3.32 -2.38 -8.80
N VAL A 143 4.31 -1.95 -9.59
CA VAL A 143 4.90 -2.76 -10.68
C VAL A 143 5.48 -4.09 -10.20
N GLU A 144 6.04 -4.10 -8.99
CA GLU A 144 6.65 -5.29 -8.43
C GLU A 144 5.64 -6.43 -8.18
N TYR A 145 4.34 -6.12 -8.06
CA TYR A 145 3.29 -7.15 -7.94
C TYR A 145 2.99 -7.89 -9.24
N PHE A 146 3.33 -7.28 -10.39
CA PHE A 146 3.02 -7.82 -11.72
C PHE A 146 4.28 -8.30 -12.46
N ALA A 147 5.42 -8.33 -11.77
CA ALA A 147 6.72 -8.63 -12.35
C ALA A 147 7.10 -10.12 -12.30
N SER A 148 6.22 -10.96 -11.77
CA SER A 148 6.42 -12.43 -11.65
C SER A 148 5.68 -13.21 -12.71
#